data_87c88c134ec1536c3867981ce36bdb37
#
_entry.id   87c88c134ec1536c3867981ce36bdb37
#
_cell.length_a   1.000
_cell.length_b   1.000
_cell.length_c   1.000
_cell.angle_alpha   90.00
_cell.angle_beta   90.00
_cell.angle_gamma   90.00
#
_symmetry.space_group_name_H-M   'P 1'
#
loop_
_entity.id
_entity.type
_entity.pdbx_description
1 polymer ?
#
loop_
_entity_poly.entity_id
_entity_poly.type
_entity_poly.pdbx_seq_one_letter_code
_entity_poly.pdbx_strand_id
1 'polypeptide(L)'
;MKSLLSNLKISVPDKIFLKDPESSDLGKRIIKHSILLIDDIGFDSFTFKKLGLLISSNESSIYRYFESKHKLLLYLTSWYWAWIEYQLVFETFNMPDTEKQLSKTIEIVTRSIKEDFSFSHINEVKLNQIIINEYSKSYLTKEVDSENKEGYFVIYKRLISRIRDMILKINPNYKYASSLASTIVEGALHQHFLKDHFKSITDCNEDLTPTDFFKDLVFNAIKS
;
A
#
# COMPACT_ATOMS: atom_id res chain seq x y z
N MET A 1 21.39 -13.26 7.53
CA MET A 1 20.04 -12.80 7.18
C MET A 1 19.89 -11.27 7.22
N LYS A 2 20.23 -10.56 8.30
CA LYS A 2 20.13 -9.08 8.34
C LYS A 2 20.87 -8.36 7.20
N SER A 3 22.03 -8.84 6.77
CA SER A 3 22.84 -8.24 5.67
C SER A 3 22.25 -8.46 4.27
N LEU A 4 21.44 -9.49 4.06
CA LEU A 4 20.76 -9.73 2.78
C LEU A 4 19.50 -8.87 2.64
N LEU A 5 18.81 -8.61 3.75
CA LEU A 5 17.63 -7.75 3.78
C LEU A 5 17.98 -6.25 3.65
N SER A 6 19.17 -5.84 4.08
CA SER A 6 19.64 -4.44 3.94
C SER A 6 19.85 -4.00 2.48
N ASN A 7 19.91 -4.92 1.53
CA ASN A 7 20.01 -4.65 0.09
C ASN A 7 18.68 -4.82 -0.65
N LEU A 8 17.58 -5.07 0.07
CA LEU A 8 16.28 -5.19 -0.54
C LEU A 8 15.81 -3.80 -1.01
N LYS A 9 15.61 -3.66 -2.32
CA LYS A 9 15.04 -2.43 -2.91
C LYS A 9 13.62 -2.73 -3.36
N ILE A 10 12.68 -1.99 -2.81
CA ILE A 10 11.30 -1.98 -3.30
C ILE A 10 11.26 -1.14 -4.58
N SER A 11 10.85 -1.74 -5.69
CA SER A 11 10.82 -1.08 -7.00
C SER A 11 9.47 -0.40 -7.22
N VAL A 12 9.51 0.87 -7.59
CA VAL A 12 8.36 1.70 -7.99
C VAL A 12 8.50 2.03 -9.48
N PRO A 13 7.40 2.17 -10.25
CA PRO A 13 7.46 2.52 -11.67
C PRO A 13 8.22 3.83 -11.93
N ASP A 14 9.22 3.80 -12.81
CA ASP A 14 10.14 4.92 -13.06
C ASP A 14 9.44 6.21 -13.55
N LYS A 15 8.27 6.09 -14.18
CA LYS A 15 7.49 7.24 -14.68
C LYS A 15 6.81 8.07 -13.57
N ILE A 16 6.81 7.60 -12.32
CA ILE A 16 6.20 8.32 -11.19
C ILE A 16 7.13 9.42 -10.66
N PHE A 17 8.42 9.35 -10.91
CA PHE A 17 9.41 10.29 -10.41
C PHE A 17 10.35 10.77 -11.53
N LEU A 18 10.95 11.94 -11.36
CA LEU A 18 11.95 12.50 -12.29
C LEU A 18 13.37 12.01 -11.99
N LYS A 19 13.66 11.79 -10.71
CA LYS A 19 14.93 11.24 -10.22
C LYS A 19 14.60 10.21 -9.13
N ASP A 20 15.23 9.03 -9.20
CA ASP A 20 15.05 7.98 -8.19
C ASP A 20 15.40 8.49 -6.79
N PRO A 21 14.40 8.62 -5.87
CA PRO A 21 14.67 9.12 -4.53
C PRO A 21 15.52 8.17 -3.69
N GLU A 22 15.54 6.87 -4.03
CA GLU A 22 16.40 5.89 -3.35
C GLU A 22 17.89 6.08 -3.69
N SER A 23 18.21 6.83 -4.75
CA SER A 23 19.59 7.00 -5.26
C SER A 23 20.43 8.00 -4.47
N SER A 24 19.85 8.71 -3.47
CA SER A 24 20.59 9.77 -2.76
C SER A 24 20.02 10.03 -1.35
N ASP A 25 20.86 10.57 -0.47
CA ASP A 25 20.47 10.94 0.90
C ASP A 25 19.36 12.01 0.91
N LEU A 26 19.40 12.98 -0.01
CA LEU A 26 18.33 13.97 -0.12
C LEU A 26 17.01 13.32 -0.52
N GLY A 27 17.02 12.40 -1.49
CA GLY A 27 15.83 11.67 -1.90
C GLY A 27 15.22 10.86 -0.75
N LYS A 28 16.05 10.13 -0.01
CA LYS A 28 15.61 9.38 1.20
C LYS A 28 15.05 10.31 2.28
N ARG A 29 15.66 11.48 2.49
CA ARG A 29 15.13 12.49 3.43
C ARG A 29 13.78 13.05 2.94
N ILE A 30 13.61 13.28 1.64
CA ILE A 30 12.34 13.69 1.04
C ILE A 30 11.27 12.66 1.37
N ILE A 31 11.49 11.37 1.10
CA ILE A 31 10.53 10.30 1.39
C ILE A 31 10.21 10.25 2.88
N LYS A 32 11.25 10.12 3.73
CA LYS A 32 11.08 10.01 5.18
C LYS A 32 10.23 11.12 5.76
N HIS A 33 10.59 12.36 5.46
CA HIS A 33 9.91 13.52 6.04
C HIS A 33 8.58 13.84 5.37
N SER A 34 8.34 13.38 4.13
CA SER A 34 7.00 13.42 3.53
C SER A 34 6.04 12.52 4.27
N ILE A 35 6.44 11.28 4.58
CA ILE A 35 5.62 10.36 5.38
C ILE A 35 5.29 10.99 6.73
N LEU A 36 6.28 11.50 7.46
CA LEU A 36 6.07 12.10 8.77
C LEU A 36 5.15 13.33 8.70
N LEU A 37 5.35 14.19 7.71
CA LEU A 37 4.60 15.44 7.58
C LEU A 37 3.16 15.18 7.09
N ILE A 38 2.95 14.27 6.15
CA ILE A 38 1.59 13.94 5.67
C ILE A 38 0.78 13.27 6.79
N ASP A 39 1.40 12.37 7.57
CA ASP A 39 0.77 11.74 8.73
C ASP A 39 0.35 12.79 9.79
N ASP A 40 1.18 13.84 10.01
CA ASP A 40 0.93 14.87 11.00
C ASP A 40 -0.15 15.88 10.59
N ILE A 41 -0.09 16.41 9.34
CA ILE A 41 -0.94 17.53 8.91
C ILE A 41 -1.94 17.19 7.80
N GLY A 42 -2.00 15.95 7.35
CA GLY A 42 -2.80 15.49 6.20
C GLY A 42 -2.24 15.90 4.84
N PHE A 43 -2.64 15.16 3.79
CA PHE A 43 -2.15 15.40 2.43
C PHE A 43 -2.61 16.75 1.85
N ASP A 44 -3.81 17.20 2.21
CA ASP A 44 -4.33 18.49 1.68
C ASP A 44 -3.47 19.67 2.14
N SER A 45 -3.04 19.67 3.39
CA SER A 45 -2.19 20.71 3.98
C SER A 45 -0.70 20.55 3.66
N PHE A 46 -0.29 19.39 3.14
CA PHE A 46 1.09 19.12 2.75
C PHE A 46 1.49 19.94 1.52
N THR A 47 2.69 20.54 1.55
CA THR A 47 3.30 21.24 0.41
C THR A 47 4.81 21.00 0.37
N PHE A 48 5.41 21.08 -0.82
CA PHE A 48 6.87 20.99 -0.96
C PHE A 48 7.62 22.12 -0.26
N LYS A 49 6.99 23.30 -0.10
CA LYS A 49 7.55 24.40 0.68
C LYS A 49 7.68 24.02 2.17
N LYS A 50 6.63 23.46 2.77
CA LYS A 50 6.67 22.98 4.17
C LYS A 50 7.71 21.87 4.35
N LEU A 51 7.73 20.90 3.42
CA LEU A 51 8.71 19.84 3.43
C LEU A 51 10.14 20.37 3.30
N GLY A 52 10.38 21.32 2.40
CA GLY A 52 11.69 21.94 2.22
C GLY A 52 12.23 22.60 3.48
N LEU A 53 11.36 23.33 4.21
CA LEU A 53 11.72 23.90 5.52
C LEU A 53 12.11 22.81 6.52
N LEU A 54 11.33 21.74 6.62
CA LEU A 54 11.57 20.64 7.55
C LEU A 54 12.90 19.91 7.29
N ILE A 55 13.26 19.70 6.02
CA ILE A 55 14.49 18.99 5.65
C ILE A 55 15.69 19.92 5.38
N SER A 56 15.58 21.21 5.70
CA SER A 56 16.61 22.23 5.44
C SER A 56 17.10 22.22 3.97
N SER A 57 16.13 22.18 3.05
CA SER A 57 16.38 22.21 1.59
C SER A 57 15.41 23.18 0.90
N ASN A 58 15.76 23.66 -0.27
CA ASN A 58 14.85 24.50 -1.04
C ASN A 58 13.80 23.65 -1.79
N GLU A 59 12.64 24.21 -2.03
CA GLU A 59 11.53 23.56 -2.71
C GLU A 59 11.91 23.08 -4.12
N SER A 60 12.75 23.85 -4.85
CA SER A 60 13.20 23.48 -6.19
C SER A 60 14.03 22.18 -6.20
N SER A 61 14.71 21.85 -5.11
CA SER A 61 15.42 20.58 -4.98
C SER A 61 14.47 19.38 -4.87
N ILE A 62 13.28 19.57 -4.31
CA ILE A 62 12.24 18.54 -4.21
C ILE A 62 11.59 18.32 -5.58
N TYR A 63 11.30 19.39 -6.33
CA TYR A 63 10.78 19.31 -7.70
C TYR A 63 11.70 18.56 -8.66
N ARG A 64 12.98 18.41 -8.35
CA ARG A 64 13.89 17.56 -9.14
C ARG A 64 13.61 16.06 -8.98
N TYR A 65 12.87 15.65 -7.96
CA TYR A 65 12.46 14.26 -7.72
C TYR A 65 11.02 14.01 -8.12
N PHE A 66 10.11 14.94 -7.84
CA PHE A 66 8.67 14.78 -8.07
C PHE A 66 8.09 16.04 -8.69
N GLU A 67 7.39 15.91 -9.81
CA GLU A 67 6.73 17.02 -10.51
C GLU A 67 5.64 17.71 -9.65
N SER A 68 5.01 16.95 -8.74
CA SER A 68 3.93 17.44 -7.90
C SER A 68 3.80 16.61 -6.62
N LYS A 69 3.06 17.14 -5.64
CA LYS A 69 2.72 16.38 -4.43
C LYS A 69 1.86 15.14 -4.75
N HIS A 70 1.07 15.16 -5.83
CA HIS A 70 0.33 14.01 -6.32
C HIS A 70 1.27 12.89 -6.78
N LYS A 71 2.32 13.21 -7.54
CA LYS A 71 3.36 12.23 -7.94
C LYS A 71 4.09 11.63 -6.73
N LEU A 72 4.35 12.45 -5.71
CA LEU A 72 4.89 11.94 -4.46
C LEU A 72 3.91 10.96 -3.77
N LEU A 73 2.61 11.28 -3.71
CA LEU A 73 1.60 10.37 -3.15
C LEU A 73 1.52 9.07 -3.94
N LEU A 74 1.53 9.13 -5.27
CA LEU A 74 1.60 7.94 -6.14
C LEU A 74 2.86 7.10 -5.88
N TYR A 75 4.00 7.73 -5.62
CA TYR A 75 5.23 7.03 -5.23
C TYR A 75 5.05 6.28 -3.90
N LEU A 76 4.57 6.96 -2.87
CA LEU A 76 4.34 6.38 -1.55
C LEU A 76 3.34 5.22 -1.60
N THR A 77 2.25 5.38 -2.35
CA THR A 77 1.23 4.35 -2.56
C THR A 77 1.79 3.14 -3.31
N SER A 78 2.55 3.38 -4.39
CA SER A 78 3.17 2.32 -5.17
C SER A 78 4.23 1.56 -4.36
N TRP A 79 5.01 2.28 -3.57
CA TRP A 79 5.99 1.68 -2.66
C TRP A 79 5.30 0.79 -1.62
N TYR A 80 4.22 1.26 -1.01
CA TYR A 80 3.44 0.50 -0.03
C TYR A 80 2.90 -0.80 -0.63
N TRP A 81 2.27 -0.76 -1.81
CA TRP A 81 1.74 -1.96 -2.45
C TRP A 81 2.83 -2.92 -2.90
N ALA A 82 3.98 -2.42 -3.33
CA ALA A 82 5.14 -3.25 -3.66
C ALA A 82 5.71 -3.96 -2.42
N TRP A 83 5.74 -3.28 -1.28
CA TRP A 83 6.16 -3.85 -0.01
C TRP A 83 5.18 -4.91 0.49
N ILE A 84 3.87 -4.67 0.41
CA ILE A 84 2.84 -5.67 0.72
C ILE A 84 2.96 -6.89 -0.21
N GLU A 85 3.15 -6.67 -1.52
CA GLU A 85 3.35 -7.76 -2.48
C GLU A 85 4.60 -8.58 -2.16
N TYR A 86 5.68 -7.91 -1.77
CA TYR A 86 6.89 -8.59 -1.33
C TYR A 86 6.64 -9.51 -0.13
N GLN A 87 5.97 -9.02 0.93
CA GLN A 87 5.60 -9.84 2.09
C GLN A 87 4.72 -11.02 1.68
N LEU A 88 3.72 -10.78 0.82
CA LEU A 88 2.84 -11.81 0.31
C LEU A 88 3.64 -12.92 -0.37
N VAL A 89 4.50 -12.58 -1.32
CA VAL A 89 5.31 -13.56 -2.05
C VAL A 89 6.24 -14.31 -1.10
N PHE A 90 6.92 -13.60 -0.20
CA PHE A 90 7.87 -14.20 0.73
C PHE A 90 7.19 -15.16 1.72
N GLU A 91 6.07 -14.75 2.32
CA GLU A 91 5.37 -15.54 3.34
C GLU A 91 4.55 -16.70 2.75
N THR A 92 4.24 -16.69 1.43
CA THR A 92 3.43 -17.75 0.78
C THR A 92 4.23 -18.65 -0.17
N PHE A 93 5.53 -18.39 -0.41
CA PHE A 93 6.36 -19.03 -1.44
C PHE A 93 6.37 -20.57 -1.37
N ASN A 94 6.44 -21.16 -0.18
CA ASN A 94 6.52 -22.61 0.01
C ASN A 94 5.22 -23.22 0.57
N MET A 95 4.06 -22.58 0.35
CA MET A 95 2.78 -23.10 0.79
C MET A 95 2.14 -23.95 -0.31
N PRO A 96 2.10 -25.30 -0.19
CA PRO A 96 1.49 -26.17 -1.20
C PRO A 96 -0.05 -26.14 -1.17
N ASP A 97 -0.64 -25.81 -0.02
CA ASP A 97 -2.08 -25.75 0.20
C ASP A 97 -2.60 -24.38 -0.21
N THR A 98 -3.41 -24.35 -1.26
CA THR A 98 -3.93 -23.09 -1.84
C THR A 98 -4.91 -22.37 -0.89
N GLU A 99 -5.70 -23.09 -0.09
CA GLU A 99 -6.59 -22.46 0.90
C GLU A 99 -5.79 -21.78 2.01
N LYS A 100 -4.75 -22.43 2.52
CA LYS A 100 -3.83 -21.83 3.49
C LYS A 100 -3.06 -20.65 2.88
N GLN A 101 -2.66 -20.77 1.62
CA GLN A 101 -2.00 -19.67 0.89
C GLN A 101 -2.92 -18.47 0.77
N LEU A 102 -4.20 -18.64 0.38
CA LEU A 102 -5.19 -17.58 0.33
C LEU A 102 -5.48 -16.99 1.72
N SER A 103 -5.65 -17.84 2.73
CA SER A 103 -5.87 -17.38 4.13
C SER A 103 -4.70 -16.52 4.62
N LYS A 104 -3.46 -16.92 4.32
CA LYS A 104 -2.26 -16.14 4.67
C LYS A 104 -2.17 -14.84 3.88
N THR A 105 -2.54 -14.88 2.62
CA THR A 105 -2.61 -13.68 1.76
C THR A 105 -3.61 -12.66 2.29
N ILE A 106 -4.82 -13.10 2.66
CA ILE A 106 -5.83 -12.24 3.29
C ILE A 106 -5.26 -11.61 4.55
N GLU A 107 -4.62 -12.41 5.43
CA GLU A 107 -3.98 -11.88 6.65
C GLU A 107 -2.98 -10.76 6.33
N ILE A 108 -2.10 -10.95 5.35
CA ILE A 108 -1.06 -9.98 5.01
C ILE A 108 -1.66 -8.65 4.51
N VAL A 109 -2.69 -8.69 3.67
CA VAL A 109 -3.28 -7.49 3.08
C VAL A 109 -4.30 -6.78 3.98
N THR A 110 -4.73 -7.43 5.07
CA THR A 110 -5.78 -6.91 5.96
C THR A 110 -5.30 -6.64 7.39
N ARG A 111 -4.14 -7.15 7.81
CA ARG A 111 -3.62 -6.99 9.16
C ARG A 111 -3.19 -5.57 9.46
N SER A 112 -3.22 -5.18 10.72
CA SER A 112 -2.55 -3.97 11.19
C SER A 112 -1.04 -4.07 10.97
N ILE A 113 -0.44 -2.99 10.49
CA ILE A 113 1.00 -2.94 10.19
C ILE A 113 1.78 -2.69 11.49
N LYS A 114 2.89 -3.42 11.63
CA LYS A 114 3.91 -3.20 12.66
C LYS A 114 5.17 -2.66 12.01
N GLU A 115 5.95 -1.89 12.75
CA GLU A 115 7.21 -1.34 12.26
C GLU A 115 8.20 -2.46 11.94
N ASP A 116 8.75 -2.44 10.73
CA ASP A 116 9.65 -3.50 10.22
C ASP A 116 11.13 -3.16 10.41
N PHE A 117 11.50 -1.89 10.53
CA PHE A 117 12.88 -1.41 10.64
C PHE A 117 13.83 -1.85 9.50
N SER A 118 13.32 -2.53 8.48
CA SER A 118 14.14 -2.97 7.33
C SER A 118 14.53 -1.80 6.42
N PHE A 119 13.72 -0.74 6.42
CA PHE A 119 13.91 0.45 5.60
C PHE A 119 14.07 1.68 6.50
N SER A 120 15.30 2.11 6.74
CA SER A 120 15.62 3.18 7.72
C SER A 120 14.99 4.55 7.44
N HIS A 121 14.53 4.79 6.22
CA HIS A 121 13.90 6.04 5.77
C HIS A 121 12.39 5.91 5.55
N ILE A 122 11.81 4.74 5.82
CA ILE A 122 10.37 4.48 5.75
C ILE A 122 9.88 4.13 7.16
N ASN A 123 8.83 4.78 7.61
CA ASN A 123 8.06 4.33 8.76
C ASN A 123 6.79 3.68 8.21
N GLU A 124 6.74 2.36 8.21
CA GLU A 124 5.69 1.58 7.58
C GLU A 124 4.33 1.77 8.27
N VAL A 125 4.33 1.98 9.58
CA VAL A 125 3.10 2.25 10.36
C VAL A 125 2.48 3.57 9.92
N LYS A 126 3.28 4.65 9.86
CA LYS A 126 2.80 5.97 9.40
C LYS A 126 2.43 5.96 7.92
N LEU A 127 3.19 5.25 7.10
CA LEU A 127 2.85 5.07 5.69
C LEU A 127 1.51 4.34 5.55
N ASN A 128 1.27 3.28 6.31
CA ASN A 128 -0.02 2.58 6.33
C ASN A 128 -1.16 3.51 6.73
N GLN A 129 -0.96 4.38 7.72
CA GLN A 129 -1.97 5.36 8.14
C GLN A 129 -2.29 6.35 7.01
N ILE A 130 -1.28 6.80 6.26
CA ILE A 130 -1.48 7.62 5.06
C ILE A 130 -2.29 6.84 4.01
N ILE A 131 -1.99 5.56 3.78
CA ILE A 131 -2.75 4.74 2.83
C ILE A 131 -4.21 4.60 3.27
N ILE A 132 -4.48 4.34 4.54
CA ILE A 132 -5.85 4.26 5.06
C ILE A 132 -6.62 5.57 4.81
N ASN A 133 -6.01 6.72 5.04
CA ASN A 133 -6.68 8.01 5.02
C ASN A 133 -6.68 8.70 3.65
N GLU A 134 -5.66 8.49 2.82
CA GLU A 134 -5.39 9.32 1.65
C GLU A 134 -5.30 8.52 0.34
N TYR A 135 -5.36 7.18 0.39
CA TYR A 135 -5.17 6.33 -0.78
C TYR A 135 -6.10 6.70 -1.95
N SER A 136 -7.37 6.99 -1.67
CA SER A 136 -8.34 7.37 -2.69
C SER A 136 -7.89 8.60 -3.51
N LYS A 137 -7.13 9.52 -2.91
CA LYS A 137 -6.59 10.71 -3.59
C LYS A 137 -5.48 10.37 -4.60
N SER A 138 -4.92 9.17 -4.55
CA SER A 138 -3.93 8.72 -5.52
C SER A 138 -4.55 8.27 -6.85
N TYR A 139 -5.84 7.89 -6.89
CA TYR A 139 -6.47 7.36 -8.10
C TYR A 139 -7.86 7.95 -8.41
N LEU A 140 -8.58 8.55 -7.45
CA LEU A 140 -9.86 9.23 -7.72
C LEU A 140 -9.62 10.65 -8.27
N THR A 141 -8.92 10.73 -9.39
CA THR A 141 -8.57 11.97 -10.08
C THR A 141 -9.05 11.94 -11.52
N LYS A 142 -9.08 13.10 -12.18
CA LYS A 142 -9.43 13.18 -13.61
C LYS A 142 -8.35 12.57 -14.50
N GLU A 143 -7.14 12.48 -14.00
CA GLU A 143 -5.95 11.96 -14.68
C GLU A 143 -5.81 10.43 -14.61
N VAL A 144 -6.67 9.73 -13.84
CA VAL A 144 -6.55 8.29 -13.55
C VAL A 144 -6.41 7.42 -14.80
N ASP A 145 -7.16 7.68 -15.86
CA ASP A 145 -7.10 6.88 -17.09
C ASP A 145 -5.76 7.06 -17.83
N SER A 146 -5.22 8.29 -17.86
CA SER A 146 -3.90 8.55 -18.46
C SER A 146 -2.78 7.94 -17.62
N GLU A 147 -2.83 8.11 -16.31
CA GLU A 147 -1.87 7.53 -15.36
C GLU A 147 -1.90 6.00 -15.36
N ASN A 148 -3.09 5.43 -15.55
CA ASN A 148 -3.26 4.00 -15.72
C ASN A 148 -2.61 3.47 -17.02
N LYS A 149 -2.73 4.20 -18.13
CA LYS A 149 -2.04 3.89 -19.40
C LYS A 149 -0.52 4.03 -19.27
N GLU A 150 -0.05 4.99 -18.46
CA GLU A 150 1.37 5.18 -18.15
C GLU A 150 1.94 4.08 -17.23
N GLY A 151 1.09 3.24 -16.62
CA GLY A 151 1.51 2.11 -15.80
C GLY A 151 1.71 2.43 -14.32
N TYR A 152 1.20 3.55 -13.81
CA TYR A 152 1.40 3.95 -12.40
C TYR A 152 0.76 2.98 -11.41
N PHE A 153 -0.31 2.28 -11.81
CA PHE A 153 -1.04 1.34 -10.97
C PHE A 153 -0.67 -0.14 -11.22
N VAL A 154 0.43 -0.41 -11.91
CA VAL A 154 0.82 -1.78 -12.29
C VAL A 154 1.04 -2.70 -11.09
N ILE A 155 1.64 -2.17 -10.01
CA ILE A 155 1.93 -2.94 -8.79
C ILE A 155 0.63 -3.30 -8.07
N TYR A 156 -0.26 -2.33 -7.87
CA TYR A 156 -1.56 -2.55 -7.27
C TYR A 156 -2.37 -3.61 -8.04
N LYS A 157 -2.45 -3.48 -9.38
CA LYS A 157 -3.14 -4.46 -10.23
C LYS A 157 -2.51 -5.86 -10.14
N ARG A 158 -1.20 -5.94 -10.04
CA ARG A 158 -0.49 -7.21 -9.90
C ARG A 158 -0.80 -7.88 -8.56
N LEU A 159 -0.87 -7.12 -7.46
CA LEU A 159 -1.30 -7.60 -6.16
C LEU A 159 -2.72 -8.19 -6.24
N ILE A 160 -3.68 -7.44 -6.81
CA ILE A 160 -5.06 -7.91 -7.00
C ILE A 160 -5.10 -9.17 -7.87
N SER A 161 -4.32 -9.23 -8.95
CA SER A 161 -4.26 -10.40 -9.82
C SER A 161 -3.75 -11.65 -9.10
N ARG A 162 -2.77 -11.53 -8.20
CA ARG A 162 -2.29 -12.66 -7.39
C ARG A 162 -3.38 -13.22 -6.48
N ILE A 163 -4.15 -12.35 -5.83
CA ILE A 163 -5.27 -12.77 -4.97
C ILE A 163 -6.36 -13.45 -5.80
N ARG A 164 -6.75 -12.83 -6.93
CA ARG A 164 -7.69 -13.41 -7.89
C ARG A 164 -7.29 -14.81 -8.33
N ASP A 165 -6.03 -14.99 -8.70
CA ASP A 165 -5.53 -16.27 -9.20
C ASP A 165 -5.56 -17.36 -8.11
N MET A 166 -5.34 -17.01 -6.83
CA MET A 166 -5.52 -17.94 -5.70
C MET A 166 -7.00 -18.32 -5.52
N ILE A 167 -7.91 -17.36 -5.62
CA ILE A 167 -9.36 -17.61 -5.58
C ILE A 167 -9.77 -18.59 -6.69
N LEU A 168 -9.34 -18.35 -7.93
CA LEU A 168 -9.66 -19.20 -9.07
C LEU A 168 -8.99 -20.58 -9.02
N LYS A 169 -7.87 -20.75 -8.33
CA LYS A 169 -7.29 -22.07 -8.06
C LYS A 169 -8.15 -22.90 -7.12
N ILE A 170 -8.86 -22.26 -6.17
CA ILE A 170 -9.76 -22.94 -5.23
C ILE A 170 -11.13 -23.19 -5.88
N ASN A 171 -11.72 -22.19 -6.51
CA ASN A 171 -12.98 -22.31 -7.25
C ASN A 171 -12.83 -21.69 -8.66
N PRO A 172 -12.49 -22.51 -9.69
CA PRO A 172 -12.32 -22.03 -11.06
C PRO A 172 -13.58 -21.41 -11.68
N ASN A 173 -14.77 -21.72 -11.14
CA ASN A 173 -16.06 -21.24 -11.64
C ASN A 173 -16.56 -19.98 -10.92
N TYR A 174 -15.81 -19.44 -9.94
CA TYR A 174 -16.22 -18.28 -9.21
C TYR A 174 -16.19 -17.02 -10.09
N LYS A 175 -17.36 -16.49 -10.40
CA LYS A 175 -17.54 -15.44 -11.42
C LYS A 175 -16.96 -14.07 -11.03
N TYR A 176 -16.82 -13.79 -9.74
CA TYR A 176 -16.48 -12.46 -9.21
C TYR A 176 -15.07 -12.40 -8.58
N ALA A 177 -14.15 -13.26 -9.05
CA ALA A 177 -12.83 -13.40 -8.42
C ALA A 177 -12.02 -12.09 -8.41
N SER A 178 -12.07 -11.28 -9.48
CA SER A 178 -11.40 -9.97 -9.52
C SER A 178 -12.06 -8.96 -8.59
N SER A 179 -13.41 -8.92 -8.56
CA SER A 179 -14.15 -8.02 -7.68
C SER A 179 -13.94 -8.37 -6.21
N LEU A 180 -13.94 -9.68 -5.87
CA LEU A 180 -13.65 -10.12 -4.51
C LEU A 180 -12.23 -9.76 -4.10
N ALA A 181 -11.24 -9.97 -4.98
CA ALA A 181 -9.84 -9.64 -4.70
C ALA A 181 -9.64 -8.14 -4.43
N SER A 182 -10.22 -7.25 -5.24
CA SER A 182 -10.14 -5.80 -4.99
C SER A 182 -10.91 -5.39 -3.73
N THR A 183 -12.08 -6.00 -3.47
CA THR A 183 -12.86 -5.74 -2.25
C THR A 183 -12.10 -6.11 -0.98
N ILE A 184 -11.32 -7.20 -0.98
CA ILE A 184 -10.47 -7.57 0.18
C ILE A 184 -9.49 -6.44 0.49
N VAL A 185 -8.77 -5.95 -0.51
CA VAL A 185 -7.68 -4.99 -0.31
C VAL A 185 -8.24 -3.60 0.06
N GLU A 186 -9.20 -3.09 -0.70
CA GLU A 186 -9.77 -1.76 -0.44
C GLU A 186 -10.70 -1.76 0.77
N GLY A 187 -11.49 -2.82 0.93
CA GLY A 187 -12.38 -2.97 2.07
C GLY A 187 -11.61 -3.08 3.39
N ALA A 188 -10.43 -3.71 3.40
CA ALA A 188 -9.59 -3.76 4.60
C ALA A 188 -9.15 -2.36 5.05
N LEU A 189 -8.68 -1.51 4.12
CA LEU A 189 -8.34 -0.12 4.43
C LEU A 189 -9.54 0.63 5.01
N HIS A 190 -10.72 0.42 4.40
CA HIS A 190 -11.95 1.05 4.88
C HIS A 190 -12.37 0.53 6.26
N GLN A 191 -12.27 -0.76 6.55
CA GLN A 191 -12.57 -1.31 7.89
C GLN A 191 -11.60 -0.81 8.97
N HIS A 192 -10.32 -0.62 8.66
CA HIS A 192 -9.39 0.05 9.56
C HIS A 192 -9.81 1.49 9.85
N PHE A 193 -10.18 2.25 8.81
CA PHE A 193 -10.70 3.62 8.98
C PHE A 193 -11.97 3.66 9.83
N LEU A 194 -12.94 2.78 9.56
CA LEU A 194 -14.19 2.72 10.34
C LEU A 194 -13.95 2.34 11.80
N LYS A 195 -13.07 1.38 12.06
CA LYS A 195 -12.69 0.97 13.43
C LYS A 195 -12.20 2.14 14.26
N ASP A 196 -11.45 3.04 13.66
CA ASP A 196 -10.85 4.17 14.35
C ASP A 196 -11.83 5.36 14.48
N HIS A 197 -12.67 5.61 13.46
CA HIS A 197 -13.46 6.84 13.34
C HIS A 197 -14.97 6.65 13.44
N PHE A 198 -15.52 5.49 13.05
CA PHE A 198 -16.96 5.24 12.94
C PHE A 198 -17.38 3.89 13.55
N LYS A 199 -17.03 3.69 14.81
CA LYS A 199 -17.23 2.41 15.53
C LYS A 199 -18.66 1.87 15.54
N SER A 200 -19.67 2.73 15.29
CA SER A 200 -21.08 2.33 15.28
C SER A 200 -21.52 1.63 13.99
N ILE A 201 -20.71 1.63 12.94
CA ILE A 201 -21.04 1.03 11.64
C ILE A 201 -20.05 -0.07 11.21
N THR A 202 -19.25 -0.56 12.14
CA THR A 202 -18.38 -1.72 11.95
C THR A 202 -18.35 -2.55 13.22
N ASP A 203 -18.25 -3.87 13.07
CA ASP A 203 -17.99 -4.81 14.17
C ASP A 203 -16.49 -5.04 14.40
N CYS A 204 -15.64 -4.51 13.49
CA CYS A 204 -14.19 -4.63 13.63
C CYS A 204 -13.67 -3.84 14.83
N ASN A 205 -12.90 -4.52 15.68
CA ASN A 205 -12.28 -3.99 16.89
C ASN A 205 -10.94 -4.71 17.15
N GLU A 206 -10.44 -4.69 18.38
CA GLU A 206 -9.18 -5.38 18.72
C GLU A 206 -9.33 -6.91 18.77
N ASP A 207 -10.53 -7.43 19.09
CA ASP A 207 -10.83 -8.85 19.21
C ASP A 207 -11.36 -9.44 17.89
N LEU A 208 -12.14 -8.68 17.13
CA LEU A 208 -12.71 -9.04 15.82
C LEU A 208 -12.03 -8.17 14.74
N THR A 209 -10.97 -8.70 14.16
CA THR A 209 -10.13 -7.90 13.24
C THR A 209 -10.69 -7.85 11.81
N PRO A 210 -10.30 -6.87 10.98
CA PRO A 210 -10.57 -6.92 9.55
C PRO A 210 -10.10 -8.21 8.87
N THR A 211 -9.04 -8.83 9.39
CA THR A 211 -8.54 -10.14 8.93
C THR A 211 -9.56 -11.24 9.13
N ASP A 212 -10.18 -11.31 10.31
CA ASP A 212 -11.19 -12.34 10.63
C ASP A 212 -12.42 -12.14 9.76
N PHE A 213 -12.89 -10.92 9.62
CA PHE A 213 -14.01 -10.56 8.76
C PHE A 213 -13.78 -10.98 7.30
N PHE A 214 -12.63 -10.63 6.72
CA PHE A 214 -12.37 -10.96 5.32
C PHE A 214 -12.07 -12.44 5.10
N LYS A 215 -11.50 -13.15 6.05
CA LYS A 215 -11.38 -14.62 5.98
C LYS A 215 -12.76 -15.27 5.94
N ASP A 216 -13.65 -14.90 6.83
CA ASP A 216 -15.02 -15.43 6.85
C ASP A 216 -15.76 -15.11 5.55
N LEU A 217 -15.80 -13.85 5.14
CA LEU A 217 -16.45 -13.39 3.91
C LEU A 217 -15.97 -14.17 2.68
N VAL A 218 -14.64 -14.26 2.50
CA VAL A 218 -14.04 -14.85 1.29
C VAL A 218 -14.32 -16.35 1.25
N PHE A 219 -14.06 -17.08 2.33
CA PHE A 219 -14.23 -18.53 2.32
C PHE A 219 -15.70 -18.96 2.24
N ASN A 220 -16.64 -18.17 2.74
CA ASN A 220 -18.06 -18.40 2.52
C ASN A 220 -18.46 -18.11 1.07
N ALA A 221 -17.97 -17.00 0.48
CA ALA A 221 -18.31 -16.64 -0.89
C ALA A 221 -17.77 -17.62 -1.95
N ILE A 222 -16.57 -18.17 -1.75
CA ILE A 222 -15.97 -19.08 -2.75
C ILE A 222 -16.38 -20.54 -2.61
N LYS A 223 -17.00 -20.93 -1.49
CA LYS A 223 -17.54 -22.29 -1.26
C LYS A 223 -18.99 -22.44 -1.73
N SER A 224 -19.69 -21.31 -1.92
CA SER A 224 -21.04 -21.28 -2.47
C SER A 224 -21.00 -21.43 -4.00
#